data_bf9e5a05a2a0507b0dbf11d2aba6d636
#
_entry.id   bf9e5a05a2a0507b0dbf11d2aba6d636
#
_cell.length_a   1.000
_cell.length_b   1.000
_cell.length_c   1.000
_cell.angle_alpha   90.00
_cell.angle_beta   90.00
_cell.angle_gamma   90.00
#
_symmetry.space_group_name_H-M   'P 1'
#
loop_
_entity.id
_entity.type
_entity.pdbx_description
1 polymer ?
#
loop_
_entity_poly.entity_id
_entity_poly.type
_entity_poly.pdbx_seq_one_letter_code
_entity_poly.pdbx_strand_id
1 'polypeptide(L)'
;MANFFPKWTNWIPLKIVIIVGVLGAAVTGGIWYYFTPKFTRVGYMPTQPVPFSHTIHVEQLGMDCRYCHSFVEVASHSNVPSTQTCMACHTQIRATSPKLEAVRESWKTGRPVNWVRIHKLPDYSYFNHAVHVNRGVSCYSCHGAVNAMTAVWQDQPQSMSWCLDCHRAPENFLRPPAEIFNMNWVPAAGENQRDIGMKFKDAWEVNPPVTCGGCHR
;
A
#
# COMPACT_ATOMS: atom_id res chain seq x y z
N MET A 1 32.99 10.86 62.21
CA MET A 1 33.17 9.73 61.23
C MET A 1 33.63 10.31 59.92
N ALA A 2 34.84 9.91 59.46
CA ALA A 2 35.39 10.39 58.20
C ALA A 2 34.55 9.85 57.05
N ASN A 3 34.07 10.70 56.15
CA ASN A 3 33.43 10.28 54.93
C ASN A 3 34.46 9.56 54.04
N PHE A 4 34.25 8.27 53.80
CA PHE A 4 35.17 7.42 53.02
C PHE A 4 35.17 7.84 51.52
N PHE A 5 34.07 8.46 51.06
CA PHE A 5 33.94 8.88 49.69
C PHE A 5 33.79 10.43 49.58
N PRO A 6 34.30 11.04 48.49
CA PRO A 6 34.10 12.45 48.18
C PRO A 6 32.59 12.81 48.07
N LYS A 7 32.21 14.03 48.44
CA LYS A 7 30.80 14.48 48.43
C LYS A 7 30.14 14.35 47.06
N TRP A 8 30.87 14.46 45.97
CA TRP A 8 30.36 14.31 44.61
C TRP A 8 29.81 12.92 44.29
N THR A 9 30.25 11.87 44.98
CA THR A 9 29.75 10.51 44.76
C THR A 9 28.28 10.36 45.16
N ASN A 10 27.73 11.24 45.96
CA ASN A 10 26.33 11.24 46.33
C ASN A 10 25.41 11.55 45.12
N TRP A 11 25.96 12.15 44.06
CA TRP A 11 25.24 12.44 42.84
C TRP A 11 25.27 11.26 41.81
N ILE A 12 26.10 10.24 42.04
CA ILE A 12 26.22 9.10 41.15
C ILE A 12 24.88 8.35 40.96
N PRO A 13 24.13 8.03 42.03
CA PRO A 13 22.85 7.34 41.86
C PRO A 13 21.87 8.15 41.03
N LEU A 14 21.79 9.45 41.24
CA LEU A 14 20.93 10.33 40.48
C LEU A 14 21.34 10.40 39.02
N LYS A 15 22.65 10.50 38.73
CA LYS A 15 23.17 10.49 37.34
C LYS A 15 22.84 9.17 36.65
N ILE A 16 22.99 8.03 37.33
CA ILE A 16 22.65 6.72 36.78
C ILE A 16 21.16 6.65 36.43
N VAL A 17 20.28 7.08 37.34
CA VAL A 17 18.83 7.10 37.05
C VAL A 17 18.49 7.96 35.86
N ILE A 18 19.07 9.15 35.74
CA ILE A 18 18.86 10.04 34.60
C ILE A 18 19.37 9.40 33.31
N ILE A 19 20.58 8.82 33.30
CA ILE A 19 21.14 8.19 32.10
C ILE A 19 20.29 7.00 31.66
N VAL A 20 19.90 6.14 32.58
CA VAL A 20 19.05 4.98 32.29
C VAL A 20 17.69 5.42 31.78
N GLY A 21 17.10 6.47 32.37
CA GLY A 21 15.84 7.04 31.92
C GLY A 21 15.91 7.61 30.50
N VAL A 22 16.99 8.36 30.20
CA VAL A 22 17.20 8.94 28.86
C VAL A 22 17.45 7.84 27.82
N LEU A 23 18.29 6.86 28.13
CA LEU A 23 18.55 5.73 27.24
C LEU A 23 17.29 4.90 27.01
N GLY A 24 16.52 4.61 28.06
CA GLY A 24 15.25 3.90 27.95
C GLY A 24 14.24 4.65 27.08
N ALA A 25 14.12 5.96 27.28
CA ALA A 25 13.25 6.80 26.44
C ALA A 25 13.69 6.85 24.97
N ALA A 26 15.00 6.94 24.73
CA ALA A 26 15.56 6.94 23.36
C ALA A 26 15.31 5.60 22.65
N VAL A 27 15.54 4.47 23.32
CA VAL A 27 15.28 3.13 22.78
C VAL A 27 13.77 2.95 22.51
N THR A 28 12.92 3.29 23.47
CA THR A 28 11.46 3.20 23.30
C THR A 28 10.97 4.10 22.16
N GLY A 29 11.46 5.33 22.08
CA GLY A 29 11.15 6.25 21.00
C GLY A 29 11.61 5.74 19.63
N GLY A 30 12.80 5.13 19.57
CA GLY A 30 13.33 4.50 18.36
C GLY A 30 12.47 3.33 17.91
N ILE A 31 12.12 2.42 18.81
CA ILE A 31 11.23 1.29 18.53
C ILE A 31 9.87 1.80 18.05
N TRP A 32 9.28 2.75 18.75
CA TRP A 32 8.03 3.37 18.33
C TRP A 32 8.13 3.92 16.90
N TYR A 33 9.15 4.73 16.61
CA TYR A 33 9.32 5.34 15.29
C TYR A 33 9.39 4.30 14.15
N TYR A 34 10.17 3.22 14.33
CA TYR A 34 10.37 2.19 13.31
C TYR A 34 9.19 1.23 13.13
N PHE A 35 8.41 1.00 14.18
CA PHE A 35 7.29 0.04 14.14
C PHE A 35 5.90 0.68 14.13
N THR A 36 5.81 2.01 14.00
CA THR A 36 4.52 2.71 13.90
C THR A 36 4.06 2.89 12.45
N PRO A 37 2.78 3.23 12.24
CA PRO A 37 2.24 3.59 10.92
C PRO A 37 3.04 4.70 10.20
N LYS A 38 3.69 5.61 10.95
CA LYS A 38 4.55 6.65 10.37
C LYS A 38 5.71 6.06 9.55
N PHE A 39 6.37 5.02 10.06
CA PHE A 39 7.43 4.32 9.34
C PHE A 39 6.86 3.50 8.18
N THR A 40 5.78 2.77 8.41
CA THR A 40 5.08 1.97 7.39
C THR A 40 4.27 2.81 6.39
N ARG A 41 4.22 4.13 6.59
CA ARG A 41 3.56 5.10 5.71
C ARG A 41 2.04 4.92 5.58
N VAL A 42 1.39 4.18 6.46
CA VAL A 42 -0.08 4.12 6.49
C VAL A 42 -0.67 5.52 6.67
N GLY A 43 -1.65 5.88 5.84
CA GLY A 43 -2.22 7.22 5.78
C GLY A 43 -1.39 8.24 4.97
N TYR A 44 -0.28 7.83 4.34
CA TYR A 44 0.49 8.73 3.47
C TYR A 44 -0.31 9.10 2.23
N MET A 45 -0.67 10.37 2.14
CA MET A 45 -1.49 10.96 1.09
C MET A 45 -0.83 12.25 0.59
N PRO A 46 0.15 12.15 -0.32
CA PRO A 46 0.82 13.33 -0.86
C PRO A 46 -0.06 14.10 -1.83
N THR A 47 0.17 15.42 -1.93
CA THR A 47 -0.42 16.22 -3.00
C THR A 47 0.12 15.75 -4.35
N GLN A 48 -0.79 15.53 -5.29
CA GLN A 48 -0.48 15.11 -6.65
C GLN A 48 -0.53 16.29 -7.62
N PRO A 49 0.27 16.28 -8.71
CA PRO A 49 0.24 17.35 -9.73
C PRO A 49 -1.10 17.42 -10.45
N VAL A 50 -1.87 16.33 -10.47
CA VAL A 50 -3.24 16.26 -10.97
C VAL A 50 -4.12 15.73 -9.84
N PRO A 51 -5.15 16.45 -9.39
CA PRO A 51 -6.07 15.98 -8.34
C PRO A 51 -7.05 14.94 -8.91
N PHE A 52 -6.50 13.76 -9.25
CA PHE A 52 -7.27 12.64 -9.77
C PHE A 52 -8.11 12.03 -8.67
N SER A 53 -9.37 11.73 -8.97
CA SER A 53 -10.32 11.10 -8.03
C SER A 53 -10.80 9.77 -8.56
N HIS A 54 -10.48 8.69 -7.87
CA HIS A 54 -11.05 7.37 -8.17
C HIS A 54 -12.55 7.34 -7.92
N THR A 55 -13.05 8.04 -6.91
CA THR A 55 -14.49 8.15 -6.62
C THR A 55 -15.27 8.59 -7.85
N ILE A 56 -14.78 9.58 -8.60
CA ILE A 56 -15.48 10.04 -9.81
C ILE A 56 -15.40 8.98 -10.91
N HIS A 57 -14.22 8.43 -11.18
CA HIS A 57 -14.01 7.58 -12.34
C HIS A 57 -14.50 6.14 -12.11
N VAL A 58 -14.29 5.57 -10.95
CA VAL A 58 -14.64 4.19 -10.64
C VAL A 58 -16.02 4.11 -9.99
N GLU A 59 -16.26 4.83 -8.89
CA GLU A 59 -17.50 4.72 -8.12
C GLU A 59 -18.70 5.32 -8.89
N GLN A 60 -18.54 6.53 -9.44
CA GLN A 60 -19.65 7.25 -10.09
C GLN A 60 -19.81 6.91 -11.57
N LEU A 61 -18.71 6.74 -12.31
CA LEU A 61 -18.74 6.44 -13.74
C LEU A 61 -18.65 4.94 -14.07
N GLY A 62 -18.37 4.09 -13.06
CA GLY A 62 -18.28 2.63 -13.25
C GLY A 62 -17.11 2.16 -14.10
N MET A 63 -16.02 2.93 -14.19
CA MET A 63 -14.88 2.56 -15.00
C MET A 63 -14.13 1.37 -14.35
N ASP A 64 -13.83 0.36 -15.16
CA ASP A 64 -13.03 -0.79 -14.73
C ASP A 64 -11.57 -0.38 -14.46
N CYS A 65 -10.99 -0.98 -13.42
CA CYS A 65 -9.60 -0.72 -13.00
C CYS A 65 -8.60 -0.95 -14.15
N ARG A 66 -8.85 -1.97 -14.97
CA ARG A 66 -7.99 -2.40 -16.09
C ARG A 66 -7.97 -1.42 -17.25
N TYR A 67 -8.97 -0.55 -17.36
CA TYR A 67 -8.95 0.51 -18.38
C TYR A 67 -7.75 1.45 -18.19
N CYS A 68 -7.43 1.76 -16.94
CA CYS A 68 -6.30 2.62 -16.59
C CYS A 68 -5.05 1.83 -16.18
N HIS A 69 -5.21 0.72 -15.44
CA HIS A 69 -4.14 -0.14 -14.97
C HIS A 69 -4.04 -1.43 -15.81
N SER A 70 -3.83 -1.25 -17.12
CA SER A 70 -3.92 -2.33 -18.13
C SER A 70 -2.89 -3.45 -17.97
N PHE A 71 -1.81 -3.23 -17.20
CA PHE A 71 -0.75 -4.23 -17.02
C PHE A 71 -0.88 -5.06 -15.75
N VAL A 72 -1.90 -4.79 -14.93
CA VAL A 72 -2.04 -5.42 -13.61
C VAL A 72 -2.18 -6.95 -13.65
N GLU A 73 -2.73 -7.49 -14.74
CA GLU A 73 -2.90 -8.94 -14.94
C GLU A 73 -1.71 -9.61 -15.68
N VAL A 74 -0.81 -8.82 -16.28
CA VAL A 74 0.24 -9.37 -17.17
C VAL A 74 1.67 -8.99 -16.77
N ALA A 75 1.85 -8.00 -15.87
CA ALA A 75 3.18 -7.52 -15.47
C ALA A 75 3.36 -7.48 -13.96
N SER A 76 4.63 -7.43 -13.55
CA SER A 76 4.98 -7.27 -12.13
C SER A 76 4.56 -5.91 -11.58
N HIS A 77 4.59 -4.87 -12.41
CA HIS A 77 4.15 -3.54 -12.05
C HIS A 77 2.82 -3.20 -12.72
N SER A 78 1.85 -2.74 -11.96
CA SER A 78 0.70 -2.06 -12.53
C SER A 78 1.18 -0.72 -13.09
N ASN A 79 0.76 -0.38 -14.29
CA ASN A 79 1.09 0.91 -14.88
C ASN A 79 0.27 2.04 -14.23
N VAL A 80 0.86 3.23 -14.15
CA VAL A 80 0.10 4.48 -14.13
C VAL A 80 -0.32 4.75 -15.58
N PRO A 81 -1.60 5.07 -15.86
CA PRO A 81 -2.06 5.25 -17.24
C PRO A 81 -1.27 6.37 -17.95
N SER A 82 -1.04 6.17 -19.23
CA SER A 82 -0.44 7.21 -20.07
C SER A 82 -1.38 8.42 -20.18
N THR A 83 -0.83 9.58 -20.48
CA THR A 83 -1.62 10.80 -20.73
C THR A 83 -2.66 10.59 -21.85
N GLN A 84 -2.36 9.74 -22.83
CA GLN A 84 -3.29 9.38 -23.89
C GLN A 84 -4.58 8.77 -23.35
N THR A 85 -4.51 7.91 -22.34
CA THR A 85 -5.69 7.33 -21.68
C THR A 85 -6.59 8.41 -21.08
N CYS A 86 -6.01 9.42 -20.45
CA CYS A 86 -6.75 10.54 -19.90
C CYS A 86 -7.41 11.38 -21.03
N MET A 87 -6.63 11.67 -22.07
CA MET A 87 -7.04 12.53 -23.17
C MET A 87 -8.05 11.87 -24.12
N ALA A 88 -8.26 10.56 -24.06
CA ALA A 88 -9.33 9.89 -24.78
C ALA A 88 -10.73 10.49 -24.44
N CYS A 89 -10.91 10.92 -23.20
CA CYS A 89 -12.14 11.60 -22.75
C CYS A 89 -11.93 13.11 -22.55
N HIS A 90 -10.80 13.51 -21.98
CA HIS A 90 -10.56 14.90 -21.53
C HIS A 90 -10.21 15.86 -22.67
N THR A 91 -10.14 15.43 -23.90
CA THR A 91 -10.19 16.29 -25.09
C THR A 91 -11.53 16.98 -25.24
N GLN A 92 -12.62 16.35 -24.75
CA GLN A 92 -13.99 16.85 -24.82
C GLN A 92 -14.55 17.17 -23.42
N ILE A 93 -14.35 16.25 -22.47
CA ILE A 93 -14.92 16.36 -21.13
C ILE A 93 -13.96 17.15 -20.25
N ARG A 94 -14.46 18.32 -19.71
CA ARG A 94 -13.68 19.24 -18.88
C ARG A 94 -12.37 19.69 -19.55
N ALA A 95 -12.37 19.83 -20.87
CA ALA A 95 -11.19 20.12 -21.68
C ALA A 95 -10.41 21.37 -21.22
N THR A 96 -11.09 22.39 -20.68
CA THR A 96 -10.50 23.64 -20.21
C THR A 96 -10.28 23.71 -18.69
N SER A 97 -10.57 22.63 -17.95
CA SER A 97 -10.44 22.63 -16.49
C SER A 97 -9.01 22.90 -16.04
N PRO A 98 -8.76 23.85 -15.10
CA PRO A 98 -7.43 24.08 -14.56
C PRO A 98 -6.85 22.87 -13.82
N LYS A 99 -7.69 21.97 -13.29
CA LYS A 99 -7.26 20.74 -12.65
C LYS A 99 -6.57 19.75 -13.61
N LEU A 100 -6.78 19.91 -14.92
CA LEU A 100 -6.21 19.07 -15.98
C LEU A 100 -5.03 19.75 -16.70
N GLU A 101 -4.54 20.88 -16.20
CA GLU A 101 -3.45 21.62 -16.84
C GLU A 101 -2.21 20.74 -17.05
N ALA A 102 -1.76 20.02 -16.00
CA ALA A 102 -0.59 19.15 -16.09
C ALA A 102 -0.81 17.97 -17.08
N VAL A 103 -2.05 17.49 -17.25
CA VAL A 103 -2.38 16.46 -18.24
C VAL A 103 -2.29 17.03 -19.67
N ARG A 104 -2.86 18.21 -19.91
CA ARG A 104 -2.79 18.87 -21.22
C ARG A 104 -1.36 19.23 -21.62
N GLU A 105 -0.58 19.73 -20.67
CA GLU A 105 0.82 20.06 -20.92
C GLU A 105 1.64 18.79 -21.24
N SER A 106 1.40 17.71 -20.47
CA SER A 106 1.99 16.40 -20.76
C SER A 106 1.61 15.90 -22.16
N TRP A 107 0.35 16.04 -22.55
CA TRP A 107 -0.12 15.64 -23.88
C TRP A 107 0.53 16.46 -25.00
N LYS A 108 0.63 17.76 -24.82
CA LYS A 108 1.23 18.69 -25.79
C LYS A 108 2.73 18.48 -25.97
N THR A 109 3.44 18.20 -24.89
CA THR A 109 4.92 18.15 -24.88
C THR A 109 5.48 16.74 -25.01
N GLY A 110 4.67 15.71 -24.79
CA GLY A 110 5.12 14.33 -24.68
C GLY A 110 5.88 14.00 -23.38
N ARG A 111 5.99 14.96 -22.45
CA ARG A 111 6.66 14.76 -21.15
C ARG A 111 5.68 14.10 -20.18
N PRO A 112 6.09 13.09 -19.39
CA PRO A 112 5.23 12.45 -18.42
C PRO A 112 4.80 13.41 -17.32
N VAL A 113 3.61 13.18 -16.75
CA VAL A 113 3.18 13.84 -15.50
C VAL A 113 4.03 13.29 -14.35
N ASN A 114 4.61 14.19 -13.55
CA ASN A 114 5.46 13.83 -12.42
C ASN A 114 4.63 13.39 -11.20
N TRP A 115 4.02 12.20 -11.29
CA TRP A 115 3.25 11.63 -10.19
C TRP A 115 4.12 11.36 -8.98
N VAL A 116 3.61 11.67 -7.78
CA VAL A 116 4.25 11.29 -6.53
C VAL A 116 3.87 9.86 -6.19
N ARG A 117 4.87 8.99 -6.07
CA ARG A 117 4.64 7.58 -5.76
C ARG A 117 4.16 7.40 -4.32
N ILE A 118 2.99 6.77 -4.15
CA ILE A 118 2.36 6.52 -2.84
C ILE A 118 2.82 5.17 -2.29
N HIS A 119 2.52 4.09 -2.99
CA HIS A 119 2.90 2.74 -2.60
C HIS A 119 4.32 2.42 -3.05
N LYS A 120 5.20 2.13 -2.11
CA LYS A 120 6.61 1.84 -2.38
C LYS A 120 7.10 0.73 -1.48
N LEU A 121 7.48 -0.39 -2.07
CA LEU A 121 8.29 -1.42 -1.41
C LEU A 121 9.78 -1.06 -1.50
N PRO A 122 10.64 -1.56 -0.58
CA PRO A 122 12.07 -1.47 -0.73
C PRO A 122 12.56 -2.18 -2.00
N ASP A 123 13.64 -1.69 -2.59
CA ASP A 123 14.14 -2.20 -3.89
C ASP A 123 14.63 -3.65 -3.82
N TYR A 124 14.94 -4.15 -2.64
CA TYR A 124 15.32 -5.54 -2.39
C TYR A 124 14.11 -6.49 -2.16
N SER A 125 12.88 -5.97 -2.21
CA SER A 125 11.64 -6.75 -2.06
C SER A 125 10.92 -6.83 -3.40
N TYR A 126 10.84 -8.04 -3.94
CA TYR A 126 10.23 -8.29 -5.26
C TYR A 126 8.77 -8.64 -5.11
N PHE A 127 7.94 -7.86 -5.76
CA PHE A 127 6.49 -8.04 -5.81
C PHE A 127 6.02 -8.13 -7.27
N ASN A 128 5.04 -8.97 -7.52
CA ASN A 128 4.47 -9.14 -8.86
C ASN A 128 2.94 -9.06 -8.80
N HIS A 129 2.36 -7.99 -9.35
CA HIS A 129 0.91 -7.80 -9.41
C HIS A 129 0.21 -8.95 -10.14
N ALA A 130 0.68 -9.34 -11.32
CA ALA A 130 0.02 -10.35 -12.14
C ALA A 130 -0.15 -11.68 -11.40
N VAL A 131 0.86 -12.10 -10.62
CA VAL A 131 0.78 -13.34 -9.84
C VAL A 131 -0.33 -13.27 -8.79
N HIS A 132 -0.46 -12.15 -8.09
CA HIS A 132 -1.45 -11.97 -7.03
C HIS A 132 -2.87 -11.85 -7.60
N VAL A 133 -3.04 -11.01 -8.62
CA VAL A 133 -4.33 -10.77 -9.26
C VAL A 133 -4.85 -12.06 -9.92
N ASN A 134 -4.03 -12.76 -10.70
CA ASN A 134 -4.43 -14.00 -11.36
C ASN A 134 -4.63 -15.18 -10.39
N ARG A 135 -4.27 -15.03 -9.12
CA ARG A 135 -4.52 -16.02 -8.05
C ARG A 135 -5.60 -15.57 -7.06
N GLY A 136 -6.46 -14.64 -7.44
CA GLY A 136 -7.66 -14.31 -6.66
C GLY A 136 -7.45 -13.27 -5.56
N VAL A 137 -6.32 -12.57 -5.53
CA VAL A 137 -6.10 -11.48 -4.56
C VAL A 137 -6.67 -10.18 -5.12
N SER A 138 -7.67 -9.63 -4.44
CA SER A 138 -8.31 -8.38 -4.85
C SER A 138 -7.41 -7.17 -4.57
N CYS A 139 -7.58 -6.13 -5.40
CA CYS A 139 -6.96 -4.82 -5.21
C CYS A 139 -7.27 -4.25 -3.80
N TYR A 140 -8.49 -4.50 -3.31
CA TYR A 140 -8.92 -4.09 -1.98
C TYR A 140 -8.00 -4.59 -0.86
N SER A 141 -7.49 -5.81 -0.97
CA SER A 141 -6.65 -6.41 0.07
C SER A 141 -5.37 -5.62 0.35
N CYS A 142 -4.84 -4.91 -0.66
CA CYS A 142 -3.59 -4.15 -0.57
C CYS A 142 -3.79 -2.64 -0.59
N HIS A 143 -4.81 -2.16 -1.32
CA HIS A 143 -5.04 -0.73 -1.56
C HIS A 143 -6.24 -0.16 -0.80
N GLY A 144 -6.94 -1.00 -0.01
CA GLY A 144 -8.19 -0.57 0.65
C GLY A 144 -9.29 -0.23 -0.36
N ALA A 145 -10.26 0.56 0.07
CA ALA A 145 -11.37 1.01 -0.79
C ALA A 145 -10.94 2.12 -1.76
N VAL A 146 -9.94 1.84 -2.61
CA VAL A 146 -9.36 2.85 -3.51
C VAL A 146 -10.37 3.42 -4.51
N ASN A 147 -11.41 2.66 -4.88
CA ASN A 147 -12.54 3.13 -5.69
C ASN A 147 -13.23 4.35 -5.08
N ALA A 148 -13.33 4.42 -3.75
CA ALA A 148 -13.97 5.51 -3.01
C ALA A 148 -12.99 6.64 -2.60
N MET A 149 -11.71 6.57 -3.01
CA MET A 149 -10.72 7.57 -2.67
C MET A 149 -10.78 8.79 -3.60
N THR A 150 -11.02 9.96 -3.04
CA THR A 150 -10.91 11.24 -3.77
C THR A 150 -9.46 11.66 -3.97
N ALA A 151 -8.58 11.30 -3.04
CA ALA A 151 -7.14 11.35 -3.16
C ALA A 151 -6.60 10.01 -2.63
N VAL A 152 -5.69 9.39 -3.34
CA VAL A 152 -5.17 8.07 -2.95
C VAL A 152 -4.22 8.22 -1.77
N TRP A 153 -4.37 7.34 -0.79
CA TRP A 153 -3.44 7.17 0.33
C TRP A 153 -3.00 5.71 0.45
N GLN A 154 -1.91 5.50 1.15
CA GLN A 154 -1.48 4.15 1.50
C GLN A 154 -2.34 3.62 2.65
N ASP A 155 -3.18 2.62 2.37
CA ASP A 155 -4.12 2.04 3.33
C ASP A 155 -3.44 0.97 4.21
N GLN A 156 -2.68 0.07 3.60
CA GLN A 156 -2.04 -1.05 4.27
C GLN A 156 -0.54 -0.81 4.51
N PRO A 157 0.04 -1.37 5.58
CA PRO A 157 1.44 -1.13 5.94
C PRO A 157 2.43 -1.68 4.92
N GLN A 158 2.05 -2.73 4.18
CA GLN A 158 2.92 -3.41 3.19
C GLN A 158 4.29 -3.79 3.77
N SER A 159 4.34 -4.07 5.07
CA SER A 159 5.52 -4.56 5.77
C SER A 159 5.72 -6.05 5.52
N MET A 160 6.93 -6.57 5.82
CA MET A 160 7.23 -8.00 5.67
C MET A 160 6.26 -8.88 6.49
N SER A 161 5.95 -8.50 7.72
CA SER A 161 4.99 -9.24 8.56
C SER A 161 3.60 -9.27 7.92
N TRP A 162 3.14 -8.15 7.40
CA TRP A 162 1.84 -8.06 6.72
C TRP A 162 1.77 -8.94 5.46
N CYS A 163 2.84 -8.98 4.66
CA CYS A 163 2.93 -9.91 3.52
C CYS A 163 2.88 -11.37 3.97
N LEU A 164 3.64 -11.71 5.03
CA LEU A 164 3.69 -13.07 5.57
C LEU A 164 2.38 -13.54 6.19
N ASP A 165 1.57 -12.64 6.75
CA ASP A 165 0.24 -13.00 7.27
C ASP A 165 -0.65 -13.55 6.14
N CYS A 166 -0.63 -12.89 4.98
CA CYS A 166 -1.34 -13.38 3.79
C CYS A 166 -0.70 -14.66 3.24
N HIS A 167 0.62 -14.72 3.13
CA HIS A 167 1.33 -15.89 2.59
C HIS A 167 1.19 -17.15 3.44
N ARG A 168 0.99 -17.01 4.76
CA ARG A 168 0.75 -18.15 5.68
C ARG A 168 -0.70 -18.63 5.67
N ALA A 169 -1.64 -17.75 5.37
CA ALA A 169 -3.06 -18.04 5.36
C ALA A 169 -3.79 -17.38 4.16
N PRO A 170 -3.39 -17.73 2.90
CA PRO A 170 -3.91 -17.09 1.70
C PRO A 170 -5.42 -17.25 1.55
N GLU A 171 -6.00 -18.31 2.09
CA GLU A 171 -7.44 -18.57 2.10
C GLU A 171 -8.28 -17.44 2.69
N ASN A 172 -7.69 -16.60 3.53
CA ASN A 172 -8.39 -15.45 4.10
C ASN A 172 -8.55 -14.27 3.12
N PHE A 173 -7.91 -14.34 1.94
CA PHE A 173 -7.82 -13.22 1.00
C PHE A 173 -8.25 -13.56 -0.42
N LEU A 174 -8.29 -14.86 -0.77
CA LEU A 174 -8.64 -15.31 -2.11
C LEU A 174 -10.14 -15.12 -2.38
N ARG A 175 -10.45 -14.59 -3.57
CA ARG A 175 -11.81 -14.30 -4.04
C ARG A 175 -12.11 -15.05 -5.35
N PRO A 176 -13.38 -15.22 -5.71
CA PRO A 176 -13.74 -15.67 -7.05
C PRO A 176 -13.12 -14.76 -8.12
N PRO A 177 -12.66 -15.29 -9.27
CA PRO A 177 -12.03 -14.49 -10.33
C PRO A 177 -12.86 -13.30 -10.79
N ALA A 178 -14.18 -13.45 -10.88
CA ALA A 178 -15.10 -12.39 -11.27
C ALA A 178 -15.16 -11.23 -10.25
N GLU A 179 -14.74 -11.48 -9.01
CA GLU A 179 -14.86 -10.53 -7.90
C GLU A 179 -13.55 -9.86 -7.51
N ILE A 180 -12.47 -10.12 -8.26
CA ILE A 180 -11.14 -9.54 -7.94
C ILE A 180 -11.15 -8.03 -8.04
N PHE A 181 -11.80 -7.49 -9.08
CA PHE A 181 -11.92 -6.06 -9.34
C PHE A 181 -13.15 -5.42 -8.69
N ASN A 182 -14.06 -6.23 -8.11
CA ASN A 182 -15.19 -5.73 -7.35
C ASN A 182 -14.75 -5.31 -5.94
N MET A 183 -14.57 -4.00 -5.76
CA MET A 183 -14.10 -3.43 -4.49
C MET A 183 -15.12 -3.56 -3.35
N ASN A 184 -16.39 -3.71 -3.70
CA ASN A 184 -17.50 -3.79 -2.75
C ASN A 184 -17.95 -5.25 -2.49
N TRP A 185 -17.21 -6.24 -3.03
CA TRP A 185 -17.57 -7.63 -2.85
C TRP A 185 -17.46 -8.08 -1.39
N VAL A 186 -18.47 -8.77 -0.94
CA VAL A 186 -18.52 -9.49 0.33
C VAL A 186 -19.06 -10.90 0.09
N PRO A 187 -18.69 -11.91 0.90
CA PRO A 187 -19.28 -13.22 0.82
C PRO A 187 -20.81 -13.18 0.88
N ALA A 188 -21.49 -14.10 0.19
CA ALA A 188 -22.93 -14.21 0.25
C ALA A 188 -23.41 -14.58 1.68
N ALA A 189 -24.67 -14.31 1.98
CA ALA A 189 -25.24 -14.67 3.28
C ALA A 189 -25.10 -16.18 3.55
N GLY A 190 -24.48 -16.51 4.68
CA GLY A 190 -24.20 -17.90 5.07
C GLY A 190 -22.85 -18.45 4.57
N GLU A 191 -22.13 -17.72 3.73
CA GLU A 191 -20.76 -18.05 3.33
C GLU A 191 -19.75 -17.25 4.15
N ASN A 192 -18.55 -17.79 4.33
CA ASN A 192 -17.44 -17.05 4.92
C ASN A 192 -16.24 -16.99 3.97
N GLN A 193 -15.45 -15.94 4.12
CA GLN A 193 -14.27 -15.68 3.28
C GLN A 193 -13.29 -16.85 3.26
N ARG A 194 -13.06 -17.49 4.40
CA ARG A 194 -12.07 -18.55 4.51
C ARG A 194 -12.48 -19.80 3.73
N ASP A 195 -13.76 -20.20 3.80
CA ASP A 195 -14.25 -21.39 3.11
C ASP A 195 -14.23 -21.19 1.59
N ILE A 196 -14.57 -19.97 1.13
CA ILE A 196 -14.44 -19.59 -0.27
C ILE A 196 -12.98 -19.65 -0.69
N GLY A 197 -12.09 -19.03 0.09
CA GLY A 197 -10.66 -18.99 -0.21
C GLY A 197 -10.00 -20.37 -0.18
N MET A 198 -10.42 -21.27 0.72
CA MET A 198 -9.92 -22.65 0.74
C MET A 198 -10.24 -23.40 -0.55
N LYS A 199 -11.44 -23.24 -1.11
CA LYS A 199 -11.79 -23.84 -2.41
C LYS A 199 -10.82 -23.42 -3.52
N PHE A 200 -10.48 -22.12 -3.58
CA PHE A 200 -9.53 -21.62 -4.59
C PHE A 200 -8.08 -21.98 -4.28
N LYS A 201 -7.70 -21.98 -3.00
CA LYS A 201 -6.37 -22.42 -2.58
C LYS A 201 -6.09 -23.84 -3.04
N ASP A 202 -7.04 -24.74 -2.82
CA ASP A 202 -6.92 -26.16 -3.19
C ASP A 202 -7.00 -26.33 -4.72
N ALA A 203 -7.98 -25.68 -5.38
CA ALA A 203 -8.18 -25.82 -6.82
C ALA A 203 -7.03 -25.27 -7.66
N TRP A 204 -6.31 -24.25 -7.16
CA TRP A 204 -5.20 -23.62 -7.87
C TRP A 204 -3.83 -23.94 -7.26
N GLU A 205 -3.79 -24.83 -6.28
CA GLU A 205 -2.57 -25.23 -5.55
C GLU A 205 -1.78 -24.00 -5.05
N VAL A 206 -2.49 -23.04 -4.44
CA VAL A 206 -1.91 -21.78 -4.00
C VAL A 206 -1.02 -22.02 -2.78
N ASN A 207 0.28 -22.01 -2.99
CA ASN A 207 1.30 -22.18 -1.96
C ASN A 207 2.32 -21.04 -2.03
N PRO A 208 2.02 -19.86 -1.44
CA PRO A 208 2.89 -18.71 -1.49
C PRO A 208 4.23 -18.97 -0.76
N PRO A 209 5.35 -18.40 -1.26
CA PRO A 209 6.64 -18.56 -0.60
C PRO A 209 6.65 -17.83 0.75
N VAL A 210 7.18 -18.48 1.77
CA VAL A 210 7.43 -17.92 3.12
C VAL A 210 8.91 -17.88 3.47
N THR A 211 9.77 -18.27 2.54
CA THR A 211 11.23 -18.25 2.69
C THR A 211 11.81 -16.90 2.22
N CYS A 212 12.96 -16.52 2.76
CA CYS A 212 13.61 -15.24 2.43
C CYS A 212 13.81 -15.05 0.91
N GLY A 213 14.34 -16.07 0.22
CA GLY A 213 14.63 -16.02 -1.22
C GLY A 213 13.39 -15.97 -2.12
N GLY A 214 12.19 -16.21 -1.59
CA GLY A 214 10.94 -16.05 -2.34
C GLY A 214 10.57 -14.60 -2.59
N CYS A 215 11.00 -13.68 -1.71
CA CYS A 215 10.68 -12.27 -1.75
C CYS A 215 11.91 -11.37 -1.89
N HIS A 216 13.08 -11.81 -1.42
CA HIS A 216 14.33 -11.05 -1.44
C HIS A 216 15.36 -11.70 -2.37
N ARG A 217 15.97 -10.89 -3.24
CA ARG A 217 17.01 -11.30 -4.19
C ARG A 217 18.18 -10.33 -4.18
#